data_c33f73bcfdbc48dc5ff9abd6276cd44b
#
_entry.id   c33f73bcfdbc48dc5ff9abd6276cd44b
#
_cell.length_a   1.000
_cell.length_b   1.000
_cell.length_c   1.000
_cell.angle_alpha   90.00
_cell.angle_beta   90.00
_cell.angle_gamma   90.00
#
_symmetry.space_group_name_H-M   'P 1'
#
loop_
_entity.id
_entity.type
_entity.pdbx_description
1 polymer ?
#
loop_
_entity_poly.entity_id
_entity_poly.type
_entity_poly.pdbx_seq_one_letter_code
_entity_poly.pdbx_strand_id
1 'polypeptide(L)'
;PKFKKITKSQVARLENHQISYRNLNTPAPDPTKADYTAYGINNALLIDNSGAFRDETALSKHLQGKGVDKVLLTAPGKGIPNIVHGVNQSDVTKSERIISAASCTTNAISPVLKVVNDHFGIERGHLETIHAYTNDQNLVDNMHSKYRRGRAAAMNMVITETGAGKAVDKCIPGLGQKLTSSAIRVPVPNGSLAILNLQLERPTDLEALHNCMKEAALSGALVEQIHYNTSNELVSSDIVGNPCPSIYDVNATQVTEDGKSAVLYVWYDNEYGYSRQVL
;
A
#
# COMPACT_ATOMS: atom_id res chain seq x y z
N PRO A 1 21.32 -11.74 13.23
CA PRO A 1 21.67 -12.49 12.03
C PRO A 1 22.68 -11.69 11.22
N LYS A 2 23.90 -12.26 11.02
CA LYS A 2 24.89 -11.65 10.14
C LYS A 2 24.35 -11.79 8.71
N PHE A 3 23.99 -10.70 8.08
CA PHE A 3 23.69 -10.71 6.65
C PHE A 3 24.92 -11.22 5.90
N LYS A 4 24.78 -12.36 5.23
CA LYS A 4 25.84 -12.90 4.38
C LYS A 4 26.08 -11.92 3.22
N LYS A 5 27.33 -11.53 2.99
CA LYS A 5 27.72 -10.77 1.80
C LYS A 5 27.25 -11.53 0.54
N ILE A 6 26.36 -10.91 -0.22
CA ILE A 6 25.96 -11.44 -1.53
C ILE A 6 27.13 -11.18 -2.48
N THR A 7 27.69 -12.23 -3.06
CA THR A 7 28.80 -12.13 -4.00
C THR A 7 28.29 -11.84 -5.41
N LYS A 8 29.18 -11.37 -6.33
CA LYS A 8 28.83 -11.09 -7.73
C LYS A 8 28.15 -12.26 -8.47
N SER A 9 28.31 -13.47 -7.98
CA SER A 9 27.69 -14.69 -8.54
C SER A 9 26.24 -14.95 -8.10
N GLN A 10 25.71 -14.18 -7.14
CA GLN A 10 24.36 -14.33 -6.60
C GLN A 10 23.35 -13.40 -7.28
N VAL A 11 23.45 -13.26 -8.60
CA VAL A 11 22.40 -12.63 -9.40
C VAL A 11 21.37 -13.69 -9.75
N ALA A 12 20.16 -13.58 -9.20
CA ALA A 12 19.06 -14.44 -9.59
C ALA A 12 18.56 -14.02 -10.98
N ARG A 13 18.62 -14.93 -11.96
CA ARG A 13 17.92 -14.80 -13.24
C ARG A 13 16.62 -15.57 -13.14
N LEU A 14 15.51 -14.89 -13.14
CA LEU A 14 14.22 -15.49 -13.50
C LEU A 14 14.09 -15.42 -15.02
N GLU A 15 13.57 -16.45 -15.67
CA GLU A 15 13.36 -16.47 -17.12
C GLU A 15 12.59 -15.21 -17.53
N ASN A 16 13.23 -14.42 -18.40
CA ASN A 16 12.77 -13.13 -18.91
C ASN A 16 12.69 -11.95 -17.92
N HIS A 17 13.05 -12.13 -16.64
CA HIS A 17 13.12 -11.03 -15.67
C HIS A 17 14.45 -11.12 -14.91
N GLN A 18 15.20 -10.02 -14.85
CA GLN A 18 16.43 -9.94 -14.06
C GLN A 18 16.13 -9.20 -12.75
N ILE A 19 16.23 -9.91 -11.63
CA ILE A 19 16.28 -9.29 -10.31
C ILE A 19 17.74 -9.27 -9.89
N SER A 20 18.34 -8.08 -9.83
CA SER A 20 19.70 -7.91 -9.35
C SER A 20 19.68 -7.48 -7.89
N TYR A 21 20.17 -8.34 -7.00
CA TYR A 21 20.50 -7.94 -5.64
C TYR A 21 21.94 -7.49 -5.59
N ARG A 22 22.17 -6.21 -5.31
CA ARG A 22 23.50 -5.68 -5.05
C ARG A 22 23.57 -5.22 -3.60
N ASN A 23 24.34 -5.92 -2.78
CA ASN A 23 24.77 -5.42 -1.50
C ASN A 23 25.94 -4.46 -1.72
N LEU A 24 25.63 -3.17 -1.77
CA LEU A 24 26.63 -2.11 -1.80
C LEU A 24 27.01 -1.80 -0.34
N ASN A 25 28.05 -2.45 0.18
CA ASN A 25 28.72 -2.06 1.44
C ASN A 25 29.46 -0.72 1.27
N THR A 26 28.93 0.21 0.52
CA THR A 26 29.39 1.58 0.40
C THR A 26 28.34 2.48 1.05
N PRO A 27 28.75 3.50 1.83
CA PRO A 27 27.82 4.54 2.28
C PRO A 27 27.07 5.06 1.06
N ALA A 28 25.73 5.15 1.16
CA ALA A 28 24.78 5.41 0.07
C ALA A 28 25.46 6.09 -1.13
N PRO A 29 25.81 5.35 -2.18
CA PRO A 29 26.48 5.99 -3.31
C PRO A 29 25.52 6.99 -3.92
N ASP A 30 26.04 8.10 -4.32
CA ASP A 30 25.30 9.10 -5.08
C ASP A 30 24.61 8.40 -6.26
N PRO A 31 23.28 8.33 -6.31
CA PRO A 31 22.56 7.58 -7.34
C PRO A 31 22.87 8.11 -8.75
N THR A 32 23.30 9.37 -8.87
CA THR A 32 23.67 9.99 -10.16
C THR A 32 24.94 9.37 -10.76
N LYS A 33 25.77 8.73 -9.95
CA LYS A 33 27.03 8.09 -10.36
C LYS A 33 26.90 6.58 -10.58
N ALA A 34 25.71 6.03 -10.42
CA ALA A 34 25.50 4.61 -10.64
C ALA A 34 25.64 4.26 -12.12
N ASP A 35 26.35 3.19 -12.44
CA ASP A 35 26.48 2.65 -13.78
C ASP A 35 26.06 1.18 -13.80
N TYR A 36 24.82 0.94 -14.17
CA TYR A 36 24.25 -0.41 -14.28
C TYR A 36 24.62 -1.06 -15.62
N THR A 37 25.00 -0.28 -16.63
CA THR A 37 25.40 -0.80 -17.94
C THR A 37 26.68 -1.63 -17.87
N ALA A 38 27.56 -1.34 -16.89
CA ALA A 38 28.74 -2.18 -16.59
C ALA A 38 28.38 -3.63 -16.23
N TYR A 39 27.10 -3.92 -15.92
CA TYR A 39 26.57 -5.25 -15.64
C TYR A 39 25.62 -5.76 -16.73
N GLY A 40 25.59 -5.09 -17.89
CA GLY A 40 24.70 -5.42 -19.00
C GLY A 40 23.22 -5.03 -18.76
N ILE A 41 22.94 -4.19 -17.76
CA ILE A 41 21.58 -3.75 -17.45
C ILE A 41 21.30 -2.42 -18.16
N ASN A 42 20.30 -2.44 -19.04
CA ASN A 42 19.84 -1.29 -19.82
C ASN A 42 18.32 -1.20 -19.72
N ASN A 43 17.80 0.04 -19.81
CA ASN A 43 16.36 0.32 -19.75
C ASN A 43 15.67 -0.29 -18.50
N ALA A 44 16.34 -0.22 -17.36
CA ALA A 44 15.87 -0.84 -16.13
C ALA A 44 14.76 -0.01 -15.47
N LEU A 45 13.76 -0.71 -14.91
CA LEU A 45 12.91 -0.17 -13.86
C LEU A 45 13.67 -0.30 -12.53
N LEU A 46 14.03 0.84 -11.94
CA LEU A 46 14.63 0.89 -10.60
C LEU A 46 13.51 1.00 -9.56
N ILE A 47 13.52 0.07 -8.59
CA ILE A 47 12.57 0.10 -7.47
C ILE A 47 13.28 0.72 -6.27
N ASP A 48 12.81 1.89 -5.81
CA ASP A 48 13.32 2.55 -4.61
C ASP A 48 12.48 2.21 -3.38
N ASN A 49 13.06 1.44 -2.49
CA ASN A 49 12.52 1.09 -1.17
C ASN A 49 13.44 1.55 -0.02
N SER A 50 14.35 2.49 -0.31
CA SER A 50 15.35 2.97 0.66
C SER A 50 14.76 3.83 1.78
N GLY A 51 13.59 4.45 1.54
CA GLY A 51 12.98 5.43 2.43
C GLY A 51 13.64 6.82 2.40
N ALA A 52 14.73 7.00 1.62
CA ALA A 52 15.50 8.23 1.54
C ALA A 52 14.87 9.28 0.60
N PHE A 53 14.23 8.85 -0.47
CA PHE A 53 13.66 9.70 -1.51
C PHE A 53 12.14 9.57 -1.52
N ARG A 54 11.42 10.70 -1.66
CA ARG A 54 9.94 10.70 -1.61
C ARG A 54 9.28 11.69 -2.57
N ASP A 55 10.04 12.47 -3.27
CA ASP A 55 9.55 13.46 -4.23
C ASP A 55 10.24 13.32 -5.59
N GLU A 56 9.68 13.97 -6.58
CA GLU A 56 10.17 13.91 -7.97
C GLU A 56 11.63 14.34 -8.07
N THR A 57 11.99 15.44 -7.42
CA THR A 57 13.35 16.00 -7.47
C THR A 57 14.39 15.02 -6.92
N ALA A 58 14.08 14.38 -5.79
CA ALA A 58 14.99 13.42 -5.18
C ALA A 58 15.08 12.12 -6.00
N LEU A 59 13.95 11.61 -6.48
CA LEU A 59 13.87 10.36 -7.25
C LEU A 59 14.47 10.50 -8.65
N SER A 60 14.41 11.69 -9.27
CA SER A 60 15.00 11.95 -10.59
C SER A 60 16.52 11.76 -10.61
N LYS A 61 17.18 11.79 -9.46
CA LYS A 61 18.61 11.46 -9.35
C LYS A 61 18.93 10.05 -9.82
N HIS A 62 18.01 9.10 -9.61
CA HIS A 62 18.17 7.73 -10.10
C HIS A 62 18.17 7.65 -11.63
N LEU A 63 17.40 8.53 -12.29
CA LEU A 63 17.34 8.58 -13.75
C LEU A 63 18.64 9.09 -14.42
N GLN A 64 19.55 9.70 -13.64
CA GLN A 64 20.87 10.09 -14.09
C GLN A 64 21.86 8.91 -14.06
N GLY A 65 21.55 7.85 -13.35
CA GLY A 65 22.31 6.61 -13.36
C GLY A 65 22.20 5.92 -14.73
N LYS A 66 23.34 5.50 -15.29
CA LYS A 66 23.35 4.81 -16.57
C LYS A 66 22.61 3.47 -16.49
N GLY A 67 21.74 3.23 -17.46
CA GLY A 67 20.94 2.00 -17.56
C GLY A 67 19.58 2.06 -16.89
N VAL A 68 19.24 3.15 -16.17
CA VAL A 68 17.91 3.33 -15.57
C VAL A 68 17.00 4.08 -16.54
N ASP A 69 15.83 3.49 -16.82
CA ASP A 69 14.80 4.13 -17.64
C ASP A 69 13.65 4.68 -16.80
N LYS A 70 13.20 3.92 -15.79
CA LYS A 70 12.09 4.31 -14.94
C LYS A 70 12.40 4.06 -13.47
N VAL A 71 11.70 4.79 -12.60
CA VAL A 71 11.80 4.65 -11.14
C VAL A 71 10.41 4.38 -10.56
N LEU A 72 10.30 3.34 -9.75
CA LEU A 72 9.12 3.01 -8.96
C LEU A 72 9.44 3.19 -7.47
N LEU A 73 8.75 4.12 -6.84
CA LEU A 73 8.84 4.33 -5.40
C LEU A 73 7.87 3.38 -4.65
N THR A 74 8.36 2.64 -3.67
CA THR A 74 7.53 1.77 -2.81
C THR A 74 7.02 2.47 -1.54
N ALA A 75 6.62 3.71 -1.67
CA ALA A 75 6.05 4.54 -0.62
C ALA A 75 5.19 5.65 -1.24
N PRO A 76 4.30 6.31 -0.47
CA PRO A 76 3.55 7.45 -1.00
C PRO A 76 4.46 8.55 -1.52
N GLY A 77 4.36 8.83 -2.82
CA GLY A 77 5.16 9.85 -3.51
C GLY A 77 4.56 11.24 -3.40
N LYS A 78 5.42 12.27 -3.36
CA LYS A 78 5.02 13.68 -3.40
C LYS A 78 5.28 14.25 -4.79
N GLY A 79 4.26 14.87 -5.40
CA GLY A 79 4.38 15.47 -6.73
C GLY A 79 4.53 14.48 -7.88
N ILE A 80 4.33 13.19 -7.65
CA ILE A 80 4.39 12.12 -8.64
C ILE A 80 3.10 11.29 -8.62
N PRO A 81 2.74 10.61 -9.72
CA PRO A 81 1.60 9.70 -9.76
C PRO A 81 1.73 8.59 -8.70
N ASN A 82 0.66 8.39 -7.93
CA ASN A 82 0.54 7.27 -7.00
C ASN A 82 -0.49 6.29 -7.58
N ILE A 83 -0.06 5.07 -7.83
CA ILE A 83 -0.83 4.09 -8.59
C ILE A 83 -1.30 2.98 -7.67
N VAL A 84 -2.57 2.66 -7.78
CA VAL A 84 -3.19 1.45 -7.23
C VAL A 84 -3.75 0.66 -8.39
N HIS A 85 -3.23 -0.54 -8.60
CA HIS A 85 -3.67 -1.41 -9.68
C HIS A 85 -5.17 -1.74 -9.57
N GLY A 86 -5.87 -1.78 -10.68
CA GLY A 86 -7.33 -1.94 -10.73
C GLY A 86 -8.12 -0.65 -10.49
N VAL A 87 -7.49 0.38 -9.92
CA VAL A 87 -8.16 1.65 -9.58
C VAL A 87 -7.82 2.77 -10.55
N ASN A 88 -6.52 3.08 -10.73
CA ASN A 88 -6.09 4.23 -11.53
C ASN A 88 -4.84 4.00 -12.41
N GLN A 89 -4.46 2.76 -12.69
CA GLN A 89 -3.30 2.47 -13.54
C GLN A 89 -3.43 3.04 -14.97
N SER A 90 -4.66 3.25 -15.45
CA SER A 90 -4.91 3.87 -16.76
C SER A 90 -4.51 5.34 -16.84
N ASP A 91 -4.33 5.99 -15.70
CA ASP A 91 -3.96 7.40 -15.63
C ASP A 91 -2.46 7.62 -15.90
N VAL A 92 -1.67 6.53 -15.86
CA VAL A 92 -0.24 6.58 -16.13
C VAL A 92 0.02 6.58 -17.62
N THR A 93 0.69 7.61 -18.09
CA THR A 93 1.14 7.69 -19.49
C THR A 93 2.49 6.99 -19.66
N LYS A 94 2.81 6.59 -20.90
CA LYS A 94 4.14 6.01 -21.22
C LYS A 94 5.30 6.97 -20.98
N SER A 95 5.04 8.26 -20.96
CA SER A 95 6.02 9.32 -20.69
C SER A 95 6.39 9.44 -19.22
N GLU A 96 5.56 8.93 -18.29
CA GLU A 96 5.86 8.94 -16.88
C GLU A 96 7.06 8.04 -16.58
N ARG A 97 8.12 8.65 -16.08
CA ARG A 97 9.37 7.95 -15.74
C ARG A 97 9.51 7.69 -14.25
N ILE A 98 8.74 8.40 -13.43
CA ILE A 98 8.77 8.26 -11.96
C ILE A 98 7.34 8.08 -11.49
N ILE A 99 7.05 6.92 -10.88
CA ILE A 99 5.75 6.59 -10.33
C ILE A 99 5.89 6.02 -8.91
N SER A 100 4.82 6.02 -8.16
CA SER A 100 4.74 5.45 -6.82
C SER A 100 3.69 4.35 -6.77
N ALA A 101 4.00 3.24 -6.12
CA ALA A 101 3.04 2.18 -5.80
C ALA A 101 2.14 2.52 -4.58
N ALA A 102 2.06 3.80 -4.19
CA ALA A 102 1.33 4.27 -3.01
C ALA A 102 1.77 3.58 -1.70
N SER A 103 0.85 3.37 -0.75
CA SER A 103 1.12 2.64 0.50
C SER A 103 0.33 1.34 0.57
N CYS A 104 0.72 0.43 1.47
CA CYS A 104 -0.02 -0.78 1.74
C CYS A 104 -1.48 -0.49 2.13
N THR A 105 -1.71 0.48 3.01
CA THR A 105 -3.06 0.88 3.42
C THR A 105 -3.84 1.50 2.25
N THR A 106 -3.21 2.35 1.43
CA THR A 106 -3.89 2.92 0.24
C THR A 106 -4.28 1.83 -0.75
N ASN A 107 -3.41 0.85 -1.00
CA ASN A 107 -3.73 -0.30 -1.85
C ASN A 107 -4.88 -1.16 -1.26
N ALA A 108 -4.92 -1.30 0.07
CA ALA A 108 -5.96 -2.07 0.73
C ALA A 108 -7.34 -1.42 0.63
N ILE A 109 -7.43 -0.11 0.82
CA ILE A 109 -8.73 0.58 0.93
C ILE A 109 -9.27 1.09 -0.41
N SER A 110 -8.39 1.45 -1.36
CA SER A 110 -8.85 2.10 -2.60
C SER A 110 -9.75 1.21 -3.47
N PRO A 111 -9.50 -0.09 -3.64
CA PRO A 111 -10.42 -0.96 -4.39
C PRO A 111 -11.82 -0.99 -3.78
N VAL A 112 -11.91 -1.15 -2.47
CA VAL A 112 -13.19 -1.20 -1.74
C VAL A 112 -13.90 0.16 -1.77
N LEU A 113 -13.16 1.25 -1.51
CA LEU A 113 -13.71 2.61 -1.58
C LEU A 113 -14.20 2.95 -2.99
N LYS A 114 -13.51 2.49 -4.04
CA LYS A 114 -13.95 2.68 -5.41
C LYS A 114 -15.30 2.02 -5.66
N VAL A 115 -15.47 0.76 -5.27
CA VAL A 115 -16.75 0.05 -5.42
C VAL A 115 -17.87 0.78 -4.69
N VAL A 116 -17.66 1.15 -3.43
CA VAL A 116 -18.69 1.87 -2.64
C VAL A 116 -19.02 3.23 -3.25
N ASN A 117 -17.99 3.98 -3.64
CA ASN A 117 -18.20 5.32 -4.21
C ASN A 117 -18.92 5.29 -5.56
N ASP A 118 -18.57 4.34 -6.43
CA ASP A 118 -19.18 4.21 -7.75
C ASP A 118 -20.67 3.80 -7.66
N HIS A 119 -21.00 2.91 -6.70
CA HIS A 119 -22.36 2.38 -6.54
C HIS A 119 -23.26 3.27 -5.68
N PHE A 120 -22.74 3.83 -4.58
CA PHE A 120 -23.56 4.51 -3.58
C PHE A 120 -23.18 5.97 -3.37
N GLY A 121 -21.99 6.40 -3.83
CA GLY A 121 -21.42 7.69 -3.49
C GLY A 121 -20.99 7.74 -2.01
N ILE A 122 -19.89 8.41 -1.73
CA ILE A 122 -19.44 8.66 -0.36
C ILE A 122 -19.55 10.15 -0.08
N GLU A 123 -20.40 10.52 0.89
CA GLU A 123 -20.55 11.91 1.34
C GLU A 123 -19.36 12.31 2.23
N ARG A 124 -19.03 11.47 3.21
CA ARG A 124 -17.91 11.64 4.14
C ARG A 124 -17.59 10.32 4.84
N GLY A 125 -16.44 10.26 5.50
CA GLY A 125 -16.11 9.07 6.26
C GLY A 125 -14.88 9.23 7.16
N HIS A 126 -14.63 8.16 7.90
CA HIS A 126 -13.43 8.00 8.71
C HIS A 126 -12.79 6.65 8.44
N LEU A 127 -11.49 6.68 8.16
CA LEU A 127 -10.62 5.51 8.10
C LEU A 127 -9.87 5.38 9.43
N GLU A 128 -10.09 4.29 10.15
CA GLU A 128 -9.19 3.85 11.20
C GLU A 128 -8.41 2.63 10.73
N THR A 129 -7.09 2.60 10.89
CA THR A 129 -6.33 1.39 10.60
C THR A 129 -5.67 0.84 11.85
N ILE A 130 -6.00 -0.41 12.17
CA ILE A 130 -5.32 -1.23 13.17
C ILE A 130 -4.13 -1.88 12.45
N HIS A 131 -2.94 -1.31 12.63
CA HIS A 131 -1.81 -1.61 11.76
C HIS A 131 -0.70 -2.34 12.53
N ALA A 132 -0.17 -3.40 11.94
CA ALA A 132 1.03 -4.05 12.41
C ALA A 132 2.17 -3.02 12.60
N TYR A 133 3.07 -3.24 13.57
CA TYR A 133 4.23 -2.38 13.70
C TYR A 133 5.16 -2.53 12.50
N THR A 134 5.87 -1.47 12.16
CA THR A 134 6.82 -1.44 11.04
C THR A 134 8.14 -0.84 11.50
N ASN A 135 9.16 -0.87 10.63
CA ASN A 135 10.48 -0.31 10.92
C ASN A 135 10.48 1.21 11.22
N ASP A 136 9.35 1.89 11.04
CA ASP A 136 9.15 3.29 11.46
C ASP A 136 8.88 3.43 12.98
N GLN A 137 8.79 2.35 13.72
CA GLN A 137 8.67 2.35 15.18
C GLN A 137 9.94 1.82 15.82
N ASN A 138 10.28 2.36 17.00
CA ASN A 138 11.40 1.86 17.75
C ASN A 138 11.11 0.47 18.34
N LEU A 139 12.09 -0.41 18.29
CA LEU A 139 11.97 -1.75 18.88
C LEU A 139 11.95 -1.71 20.39
N VAL A 140 12.77 -0.82 20.99
CA VAL A 140 12.81 -0.47 22.41
C VAL A 140 12.57 1.03 22.56
N ASP A 141 12.18 1.47 23.76
CA ASP A 141 11.94 2.89 24.05
C ASP A 141 13.15 3.75 23.68
N ASN A 142 12.94 4.69 22.74
CA ASN A 142 13.98 5.63 22.32
C ASN A 142 13.35 6.88 21.70
N MET A 143 14.16 7.90 21.46
CA MET A 143 13.71 9.14 20.84
C MET A 143 13.22 8.91 19.42
N HIS A 144 12.12 9.58 19.05
CA HIS A 144 11.54 9.54 17.72
C HIS A 144 10.85 10.90 17.43
N SER A 145 10.89 11.36 16.18
CA SER A 145 10.24 12.62 15.76
C SER A 145 8.73 12.62 16.02
N LYS A 146 8.10 11.45 15.92
CA LYS A 146 6.72 11.18 16.35
C LYS A 146 6.79 10.47 17.70
N TYR A 147 6.67 11.19 18.78
CA TYR A 147 6.96 10.73 20.14
C TYR A 147 6.41 9.35 20.50
N ARG A 148 5.14 9.08 20.16
CA ARG A 148 4.49 7.79 20.45
C ARG A 148 5.14 6.62 19.70
N ARG A 149 5.71 6.83 18.50
CA ARG A 149 6.43 5.80 17.74
C ARG A 149 7.82 5.49 18.31
N GLY A 150 8.27 6.28 19.26
CA GLY A 150 9.47 6.02 20.04
C GLY A 150 9.30 4.97 21.12
N ARG A 151 8.07 4.56 21.43
CA ARG A 151 7.79 3.53 22.44
C ARG A 151 7.95 2.14 21.83
N ALA A 152 8.39 1.18 22.65
CA ALA A 152 8.66 -0.21 22.25
C ALA A 152 7.49 -0.84 21.48
N ALA A 153 7.71 -1.12 20.20
CA ALA A 153 6.65 -1.50 19.26
C ALA A 153 5.95 -2.81 19.62
N ALA A 154 6.71 -3.79 20.09
CA ALA A 154 6.17 -5.11 20.44
C ALA A 154 5.40 -5.16 21.77
N MET A 155 5.37 -4.03 22.52
CA MET A 155 4.77 -3.96 23.86
C MET A 155 3.62 -2.94 23.96
N ASN A 156 3.44 -2.09 22.95
CA ASN A 156 2.53 -0.96 23.06
C ASN A 156 1.58 -0.84 21.86
N MET A 157 0.32 -0.53 22.15
CA MET A 157 -0.57 0.06 21.16
C MET A 157 -0.28 1.56 21.06
N VAL A 158 -0.17 2.07 19.83
CA VAL A 158 0.25 3.45 19.57
C VAL A 158 -0.73 4.14 18.64
N ILE A 159 -1.45 5.14 19.16
CA ILE A 159 -2.25 6.03 18.30
C ILE A 159 -1.28 6.93 17.54
N THR A 160 -1.42 6.99 16.22
CA THR A 160 -0.57 7.80 15.36
C THR A 160 -1.33 8.30 14.13
N GLU A 161 -0.71 9.19 13.40
CA GLU A 161 -1.25 9.70 12.15
C GLU A 161 -1.07 8.68 11.02
N THR A 162 -2.02 8.67 10.08
CA THR A 162 -1.87 8.07 8.77
C THR A 162 -2.28 9.08 7.70
N GLY A 163 -1.53 9.10 6.61
CA GLY A 163 -1.88 9.88 5.43
C GLY A 163 -2.81 9.15 4.46
N ALA A 164 -3.23 7.92 4.79
CA ALA A 164 -3.92 7.05 3.83
C ALA A 164 -5.26 7.63 3.34
N GLY A 165 -6.07 8.24 4.22
CA GLY A 165 -7.32 8.88 3.82
C GLY A 165 -7.11 10.00 2.79
N LYS A 166 -6.13 10.88 3.02
CA LYS A 166 -5.77 11.92 2.04
C LYS A 166 -5.11 11.36 0.79
N ALA A 167 -4.34 10.27 0.92
CA ALA A 167 -3.65 9.66 -0.20
C ALA A 167 -4.62 9.01 -1.21
N VAL A 168 -5.81 8.61 -0.77
CA VAL A 168 -6.88 8.11 -1.65
C VAL A 168 -7.23 9.12 -2.75
N ASP A 169 -7.13 10.42 -2.47
CA ASP A 169 -7.41 11.48 -3.46
C ASP A 169 -6.55 11.39 -4.72
N LYS A 170 -5.36 10.82 -4.60
CA LYS A 170 -4.45 10.59 -5.73
C LYS A 170 -4.88 9.44 -6.63
N CYS A 171 -5.71 8.54 -6.11
CA CYS A 171 -6.18 7.36 -6.83
C CYS A 171 -7.66 7.48 -7.20
N ILE A 172 -8.44 8.18 -6.38
CA ILE A 172 -9.88 8.44 -6.56
C ILE A 172 -10.08 9.93 -6.28
N PRO A 173 -10.00 10.79 -7.32
CA PRO A 173 -10.07 12.24 -7.16
C PRO A 173 -11.33 12.71 -6.44
N GLY A 174 -11.17 13.66 -5.51
CA GLY A 174 -12.25 14.25 -4.72
C GLY A 174 -12.64 13.45 -3.47
N LEU A 175 -12.20 12.18 -3.35
CA LEU A 175 -12.58 11.36 -2.20
C LEU A 175 -11.73 11.65 -0.95
N GLY A 176 -10.46 11.96 -1.13
CA GLY A 176 -9.55 12.18 0.01
C GLY A 176 -9.92 13.38 0.89
N GLN A 177 -10.64 14.37 0.34
CA GLN A 177 -11.15 15.52 1.09
C GLN A 177 -12.37 15.17 1.95
N LYS A 178 -13.09 14.12 1.60
CA LYS A 178 -14.26 13.61 2.33
C LYS A 178 -13.90 12.69 3.48
N LEU A 179 -12.60 12.28 3.58
CA LEU A 179 -12.14 11.28 4.54
C LEU A 179 -11.20 11.88 5.60
N THR A 180 -11.51 11.62 6.87
CA THR A 180 -10.51 11.72 7.95
C THR A 180 -9.85 10.38 8.18
N SER A 181 -8.64 10.36 8.78
CA SER A 181 -7.94 9.10 9.01
C SER A 181 -7.01 9.15 10.21
N SER A 182 -6.95 8.02 10.91
CA SER A 182 -6.01 7.75 12.00
C SER A 182 -5.49 6.31 11.94
N ALA A 183 -4.49 6.02 12.76
CA ALA A 183 -3.91 4.68 12.85
C ALA A 183 -3.63 4.30 14.30
N ILE A 184 -3.93 3.05 14.64
CA ILE A 184 -3.49 2.42 15.88
C ILE A 184 -2.47 1.35 15.49
N ARG A 185 -1.20 1.54 15.87
CA ARG A 185 -0.19 0.51 15.76
C ARG A 185 -0.36 -0.49 16.88
N VAL A 186 -0.30 -1.76 16.56
CA VAL A 186 -0.50 -2.87 17.51
C VAL A 186 0.72 -3.79 17.54
N PRO A 187 0.97 -4.54 18.64
CA PRO A 187 2.12 -5.43 18.76
C PRO A 187 1.94 -6.73 17.93
N VAL A 188 1.64 -6.59 16.65
CA VAL A 188 1.50 -7.67 15.68
C VAL A 188 2.53 -7.45 14.57
N PRO A 189 3.33 -8.47 14.21
CA PRO A 189 4.43 -8.29 13.26
C PRO A 189 3.96 -8.11 11.80
N ASN A 190 2.83 -8.71 11.43
CA ASN A 190 2.23 -8.61 10.11
C ASN A 190 0.72 -8.85 10.18
N GLY A 191 -0.03 -8.35 9.23
CA GLY A 191 -1.48 -8.43 9.20
C GLY A 191 -2.15 -7.21 9.82
N SER A 192 -2.78 -6.40 8.99
CA SER A 192 -3.41 -5.13 9.35
C SER A 192 -4.90 -5.13 8.97
N LEU A 193 -5.67 -4.26 9.62
CA LEU A 193 -7.10 -4.10 9.40
C LEU A 193 -7.42 -2.62 9.18
N ALA A 194 -8.14 -2.29 8.11
CA ALA A 194 -8.76 -1.00 7.91
C ALA A 194 -10.24 -1.06 8.25
N ILE A 195 -10.72 -0.11 9.02
CA ILE A 195 -12.13 0.10 9.36
C ILE A 195 -12.58 1.37 8.64
N LEU A 196 -13.56 1.23 7.76
CA LEU A 196 -14.12 2.30 6.96
C LEU A 196 -15.51 2.65 7.48
N ASN A 197 -15.63 3.74 8.22
CA ASN A 197 -16.91 4.30 8.63
C ASN A 197 -17.35 5.32 7.58
N LEU A 198 -18.38 5.00 6.80
CA LEU A 198 -18.78 5.79 5.65
C LEU A 198 -20.21 6.28 5.78
N GLN A 199 -20.44 7.56 5.46
CA GLN A 199 -21.74 8.14 5.19
C GLN A 199 -21.95 8.12 3.69
N LEU A 200 -23.07 7.55 3.24
CA LEU A 200 -23.37 7.31 1.83
C LEU A 200 -24.32 8.38 1.28
N GLU A 201 -24.13 8.77 0.02
CA GLU A 201 -25.02 9.71 -0.69
C GLU A 201 -26.35 9.03 -1.06
N ARG A 202 -26.28 7.76 -1.47
CA ARG A 202 -27.44 6.92 -1.81
C ARG A 202 -27.57 5.79 -0.78
N PRO A 203 -28.77 5.60 -0.18
CA PRO A 203 -28.98 4.53 0.79
C PRO A 203 -28.75 3.15 0.15
N THR A 204 -28.30 2.22 0.98
CA THR A 204 -28.11 0.81 0.60
C THR A 204 -28.49 -0.11 1.76
N ASP A 205 -28.53 -1.41 1.49
CA ASP A 205 -28.62 -2.47 2.48
C ASP A 205 -27.38 -3.39 2.42
N LEU A 206 -27.29 -4.32 3.36
CA LEU A 206 -26.19 -5.28 3.41
C LEU A 206 -26.12 -6.15 2.15
N GLU A 207 -27.27 -6.57 1.64
CA GLU A 207 -27.34 -7.46 0.48
C GLU A 207 -26.81 -6.76 -0.79
N ALA A 208 -27.27 -5.55 -1.06
CA ALA A 208 -26.82 -4.76 -2.19
C ALA A 208 -25.30 -4.44 -2.08
N LEU A 209 -24.83 -4.07 -0.87
CA LEU A 209 -23.42 -3.80 -0.63
C LEU A 209 -22.56 -5.05 -0.84
N HIS A 210 -22.99 -6.20 -0.35
CA HIS A 210 -22.29 -7.47 -0.56
C HIS A 210 -22.28 -7.92 -2.01
N ASN A 211 -23.39 -7.72 -2.73
CA ASN A 211 -23.50 -8.11 -4.14
C ASN A 211 -22.54 -7.30 -5.02
N CYS A 212 -22.47 -5.98 -4.86
CA CYS A 212 -21.53 -5.18 -5.66
C CYS A 212 -20.06 -5.50 -5.31
N MET A 213 -19.76 -5.78 -4.04
CA MET A 213 -18.42 -6.16 -3.63
C MET A 213 -18.02 -7.54 -4.15
N LYS A 214 -18.95 -8.51 -4.11
CA LYS A 214 -18.78 -9.85 -4.67
C LYS A 214 -18.58 -9.81 -6.19
N GLU A 215 -19.38 -9.01 -6.90
CA GLU A 215 -19.23 -8.83 -8.33
C GLU A 215 -17.85 -8.27 -8.68
N ALA A 216 -17.41 -7.22 -7.98
CA ALA A 216 -16.08 -6.63 -8.18
C ALA A 216 -14.93 -7.61 -7.89
N ALA A 217 -15.10 -8.52 -6.92
CA ALA A 217 -14.13 -9.56 -6.61
C ALA A 217 -14.08 -10.69 -7.65
N LEU A 218 -15.15 -10.90 -8.41
CA LEU A 218 -15.27 -12.02 -9.37
C LEU A 218 -15.14 -11.60 -10.84
N SER A 219 -15.27 -10.31 -11.13
CA SER A 219 -15.25 -9.82 -12.51
C SER A 219 -14.63 -8.42 -12.61
N GLY A 220 -14.07 -8.11 -13.79
CA GLY A 220 -13.51 -6.79 -14.09
C GLY A 220 -12.12 -6.53 -13.53
N ALA A 221 -11.78 -5.26 -13.37
CA ALA A 221 -10.43 -4.80 -13.04
C ALA A 221 -9.99 -5.10 -11.60
N LEU A 222 -10.92 -5.44 -10.72
CA LEU A 222 -10.67 -5.63 -9.29
C LEU A 222 -10.60 -7.11 -8.84
N VAL A 223 -10.66 -8.06 -9.78
CA VAL A 223 -10.66 -9.50 -9.49
C VAL A 223 -9.47 -9.95 -8.64
N GLU A 224 -8.27 -9.44 -8.92
CA GLU A 224 -7.07 -9.77 -8.14
C GLU A 224 -6.81 -8.78 -6.99
N GLN A 225 -7.68 -7.78 -6.86
CA GLN A 225 -7.53 -6.71 -5.87
C GLN A 225 -8.42 -6.93 -4.65
N ILE A 226 -9.58 -7.57 -4.80
CA ILE A 226 -10.52 -7.80 -3.72
C ILE A 226 -10.69 -9.31 -3.49
N HIS A 227 -10.39 -9.76 -2.29
CA HIS A 227 -10.74 -11.09 -1.79
C HIS A 227 -12.04 -10.97 -0.98
N TYR A 228 -13.12 -11.58 -1.45
CA TYR A 228 -14.42 -11.60 -0.78
C TYR A 228 -14.45 -12.71 0.26
N ASN A 229 -14.24 -12.37 1.54
CA ASN A 229 -14.12 -13.35 2.62
C ASN A 229 -15.45 -13.54 3.39
N THR A 230 -15.88 -14.79 3.50
CA THR A 230 -17.12 -15.20 4.22
C THR A 230 -16.83 -16.01 5.48
N SER A 231 -15.56 -16.19 5.86
CA SER A 231 -15.21 -16.94 7.08
C SER A 231 -15.55 -16.14 8.33
N ASN A 232 -16.16 -16.81 9.31
CA ASN A 232 -16.39 -16.26 10.65
C ASN A 232 -15.16 -16.41 11.58
N GLU A 233 -14.11 -17.08 11.11
CA GLU A 233 -12.93 -17.41 11.93
C GLU A 233 -11.71 -16.56 11.54
N LEU A 234 -11.84 -15.67 10.54
CA LEU A 234 -10.74 -14.87 9.99
C LEU A 234 -10.15 -13.94 11.06
N VAL A 235 -8.83 -14.06 11.27
CA VAL A 235 -8.04 -13.18 12.13
C VAL A 235 -6.75 -12.76 11.44
N SER A 236 -5.99 -11.85 12.05
CA SER A 236 -4.81 -11.25 11.43
C SER A 236 -3.71 -12.23 11.00
N SER A 237 -3.59 -13.40 11.63
CA SER A 237 -2.60 -14.41 11.24
C SER A 237 -2.98 -15.16 9.96
N ASP A 238 -4.27 -15.25 9.65
CA ASP A 238 -4.77 -16.01 8.49
C ASP A 238 -4.56 -15.27 7.17
N ILE A 239 -4.43 -13.95 7.24
CA ILE A 239 -4.21 -13.13 6.03
C ILE A 239 -2.75 -13.05 5.62
N VAL A 240 -1.82 -13.53 6.44
CA VAL A 240 -0.39 -13.52 6.12
C VAL A 240 -0.11 -14.40 4.89
N GLY A 241 0.53 -13.80 3.88
CA GLY A 241 0.79 -14.45 2.61
C GLY A 241 -0.35 -14.32 1.58
N ASN A 242 -1.45 -13.64 1.90
CA ASN A 242 -2.50 -13.38 0.93
C ASN A 242 -2.03 -12.34 -0.12
N PRO A 243 -2.10 -12.64 -1.42
CA PRO A 243 -1.63 -11.74 -2.48
C PRO A 243 -2.58 -10.57 -2.77
N CYS A 244 -3.87 -10.69 -2.41
CA CYS A 244 -4.84 -9.62 -2.60
C CYS A 244 -4.61 -8.48 -1.61
N PRO A 245 -4.54 -7.23 -2.07
CA PRO A 245 -4.33 -6.09 -1.18
C PRO A 245 -5.52 -5.77 -0.29
N SER A 246 -6.74 -6.16 -0.70
CA SER A 246 -8.00 -5.87 0.00
C SER A 246 -8.72 -7.19 0.31
N ILE A 247 -8.80 -7.57 1.57
CA ILE A 247 -9.59 -8.73 2.00
C ILE A 247 -10.85 -8.19 2.68
N TYR A 248 -11.94 -8.14 1.95
CA TYR A 248 -13.22 -7.63 2.42
C TYR A 248 -13.90 -8.63 3.34
N ASP A 249 -14.15 -8.24 4.59
CA ASP A 249 -14.80 -9.08 5.59
C ASP A 249 -16.32 -8.90 5.53
N VAL A 250 -16.99 -9.88 4.93
CA VAL A 250 -18.44 -9.86 4.71
C VAL A 250 -19.18 -9.86 6.05
N ASN A 251 -18.78 -10.76 6.97
CA ASN A 251 -19.51 -11.00 8.20
C ASN A 251 -19.36 -9.90 9.24
N ALA A 252 -18.27 -9.11 9.14
CA ALA A 252 -18.06 -7.97 10.03
C ALA A 252 -18.72 -6.69 9.50
N THR A 253 -19.04 -6.62 8.20
CA THR A 253 -19.61 -5.43 7.56
C THR A 253 -21.02 -5.14 8.09
N GLN A 254 -21.32 -3.86 8.31
CA GLN A 254 -22.58 -3.39 8.88
C GLN A 254 -23.13 -2.23 8.05
N VAL A 255 -24.47 -2.14 7.97
CA VAL A 255 -25.21 -1.02 7.38
C VAL A 255 -26.30 -0.61 8.37
N THR A 256 -26.52 0.67 8.55
CA THR A 256 -27.60 1.19 9.41
C THR A 256 -28.97 0.92 8.80
N GLU A 257 -30.03 0.89 9.62
CA GLU A 257 -31.41 0.63 9.18
C GLU A 257 -31.90 1.60 8.10
N ASP A 258 -31.43 2.85 8.14
CA ASP A 258 -31.77 3.87 7.14
C ASP A 258 -30.92 3.74 5.86
N GLY A 259 -29.98 2.79 5.82
CA GLY A 259 -29.09 2.53 4.70
C GLY A 259 -28.04 3.59 4.43
N LYS A 260 -27.96 4.64 5.23
CA LYS A 260 -27.11 5.81 4.96
C LYS A 260 -25.71 5.72 5.53
N SER A 261 -25.46 4.79 6.44
CA SER A 261 -24.13 4.60 7.03
C SER A 261 -23.71 3.15 6.92
N ALA A 262 -22.46 2.95 6.56
CA ALA A 262 -21.85 1.62 6.48
C ALA A 262 -20.51 1.58 7.21
N VAL A 263 -20.25 0.46 7.88
CA VAL A 263 -18.94 0.15 8.46
C VAL A 263 -18.39 -1.09 7.77
N LEU A 264 -17.30 -0.91 7.03
CA LEU A 264 -16.65 -1.99 6.31
C LEU A 264 -15.31 -2.32 6.97
N TYR A 265 -14.99 -3.61 7.00
CA TYR A 265 -13.73 -4.12 7.52
C TYR A 265 -12.92 -4.72 6.37
N VAL A 266 -11.68 -4.26 6.22
CA VAL A 266 -10.78 -4.66 5.14
C VAL A 266 -9.45 -5.07 5.74
N TRP A 267 -9.19 -6.38 5.74
CA TRP A 267 -7.88 -6.93 6.13
C TRP A 267 -6.88 -6.82 4.99
N TYR A 268 -5.60 -6.72 5.32
CA TYR A 268 -4.52 -6.71 4.35
C TYR A 268 -3.20 -7.17 4.95
N ASP A 269 -2.48 -8.00 4.19
CA ASP A 269 -1.08 -8.28 4.47
C ASP A 269 -0.25 -7.06 4.04
N ASN A 270 0.19 -6.26 5.02
CA ASN A 270 0.90 -5.01 4.76
C ASN A 270 2.33 -5.20 4.22
N GLU A 271 2.85 -6.44 4.22
CA GLU A 271 4.17 -6.80 3.71
C GLU A 271 4.06 -7.51 2.35
N TYR A 272 3.57 -8.75 2.35
CA TYR A 272 3.50 -9.58 1.15
C TYR A 272 2.43 -9.08 0.16
N GLY A 273 1.21 -8.81 0.62
CA GLY A 273 0.14 -8.30 -0.21
C GLY A 273 0.52 -6.99 -0.91
N TYR A 274 1.17 -6.08 -0.18
CA TYR A 274 1.71 -4.86 -0.77
C TYR A 274 2.85 -5.13 -1.77
N SER A 275 3.78 -6.02 -1.44
CA SER A 275 4.89 -6.36 -2.33
C SER A 275 4.40 -6.96 -3.65
N ARG A 276 3.30 -7.70 -3.63
CA ARG A 276 2.63 -8.20 -4.85
C ARG A 276 2.08 -7.09 -5.73
N GLN A 277 1.64 -5.97 -5.13
CA GLN A 277 1.17 -4.82 -5.89
C GLN A 277 2.32 -4.00 -6.51
N VAL A 278 3.51 -4.09 -5.96
CA VAL A 278 4.72 -3.46 -6.53
C VAL A 278 5.20 -4.19 -7.78
N LEU A 279 5.03 -5.51 -7.84
CA LEU A 279 5.46 -6.38 -8.96
C LEU A 279 4.43 -6.42 -10.08
#